data_60786bfb09b11f54545c8ccdddfdbb7e
#
_entry.id   60786bfb09b11f54545c8ccdddfdbb7e
#
_cell.length_a   1.000
_cell.length_b   1.000
_cell.length_c   1.000
_cell.angle_alpha   90.00
_cell.angle_beta   90.00
_cell.angle_gamma   90.00
#
_symmetry.space_group_name_H-M   'P 1'
#
loop_
_entity.id
_entity.type
_entity.pdbx_description
1 polymer ?
#
loop_
_entity_poly.entity_id
_entity_poly.type
_entity_poly.pdbx_seq_one_letter_code
_entity_poly.pdbx_strand_id
1 'polypeptide(L)'
;SAVAMTTVSCSEDTMDRINKDNGHPSAEFVDAKFQLTDAIVSSVFTTNGGSFAWYVSSYTEQLFGCGNNQLKNAELRNANETAASATFNNEWDGTYLSLNNIQQMITKCESGANAGQADILGMAQILAAYDWGIMTDMFGNIPCSEAFKASAPKVESQESIYENINNLLDAAIVNLGKAIDGKMKNAGSQDLLFNGNCSKWRGLAHALKARYLLHKAGRVDDKNTLYTQVLSETDAAIADGFDGALLDVFTGYGAGQTNSWSAYWASREYIASSKTVEDLLIERNDPREPLYNNNEFGTNTIGEPGNEEQAQSIEELNVPAWLDYGFENKQG
;
A
#
# COMPACT_ATOMS: atom_id res chain seq x y z
N SER A 1 25.82 66.86 -4.75
CA SER A 1 24.53 66.20 -5.08
C SER A 1 24.62 64.70 -4.71
N ALA A 2 24.00 64.31 -3.61
CA ALA A 2 23.86 62.90 -3.22
C ALA A 2 22.61 62.31 -3.90
N VAL A 3 22.81 61.33 -4.75
CA VAL A 3 21.70 60.51 -5.32
C VAL A 3 21.33 59.45 -4.32
N ALA A 4 20.18 59.60 -3.70
CA ALA A 4 19.58 58.52 -2.87
C ALA A 4 19.05 57.44 -3.80
N MET A 5 19.70 56.27 -3.84
CA MET A 5 19.14 55.05 -4.41
C MET A 5 18.08 54.51 -3.46
N THR A 6 16.82 54.69 -3.79
CA THR A 6 15.72 54.00 -3.14
C THR A 6 15.71 52.55 -3.63
N THR A 7 16.17 51.61 -2.81
CA THR A 7 15.92 50.19 -3.04
C THR A 7 14.44 49.92 -2.82
N VAL A 8 13.69 49.72 -3.90
CA VAL A 8 12.32 49.22 -3.80
C VAL A 8 12.44 47.72 -3.44
N SER A 9 12.37 47.44 -2.14
CA SER A 9 12.15 46.07 -1.67
C SER A 9 10.71 45.70 -2.01
N CYS A 10 10.51 44.56 -2.67
CA CYS A 10 9.17 44.01 -2.82
C CYS A 10 8.61 43.74 -1.41
N SER A 11 7.43 44.26 -1.11
CA SER A 11 6.76 43.99 0.17
C SER A 11 6.40 42.51 0.26
N GLU A 12 6.31 41.95 1.46
CA GLU A 12 5.85 40.57 1.70
C GLU A 12 4.52 40.32 0.98
N ASP A 13 3.57 41.26 1.01
CA ASP A 13 2.29 41.18 0.30
C ASP A 13 2.45 40.99 -1.22
N THR A 14 3.50 41.58 -1.82
CA THR A 14 3.78 41.44 -3.25
C THR A 14 4.36 40.02 -3.53
N MET A 15 5.24 39.55 -2.67
CA MET A 15 5.79 38.19 -2.78
C MET A 15 4.71 37.12 -2.56
N ASP A 16 3.87 37.30 -1.57
CA ASP A 16 2.73 36.41 -1.31
C ASP A 16 1.76 36.37 -2.49
N ARG A 17 1.48 37.49 -3.10
CA ARG A 17 0.64 37.58 -4.30
C ARG A 17 1.28 36.91 -5.53
N ILE A 18 2.58 36.99 -5.69
CA ILE A 18 3.32 36.34 -6.79
C ILE A 18 3.39 34.81 -6.55
N ASN A 19 3.60 34.42 -5.31
CA ASN A 19 3.69 33.00 -4.90
C ASN A 19 2.32 32.33 -4.77
N LYS A 20 1.22 33.10 -4.80
CA LYS A 20 -0.12 32.54 -4.79
C LYS A 20 -0.38 31.85 -6.12
N ASP A 21 -0.39 30.52 -6.10
CA ASP A 21 -0.76 29.73 -7.27
C ASP A 21 -2.27 29.93 -7.55
N ASN A 22 -2.56 30.80 -8.53
CA ASN A 22 -3.94 31.07 -8.95
C ASN A 22 -4.43 30.05 -10.00
N GLY A 23 -3.56 29.15 -10.45
CA GLY A 23 -3.86 28.11 -11.44
C GLY A 23 -4.35 26.80 -10.86
N HIS A 24 -4.03 26.53 -9.59
CA HIS A 24 -4.44 25.31 -8.90
C HIS A 24 -5.25 25.66 -7.65
N PRO A 25 -6.41 25.06 -7.44
CA PRO A 25 -7.14 25.21 -6.18
C PRO A 25 -6.24 24.71 -5.04
N SER A 26 -6.14 25.48 -3.96
CA SER A 26 -5.42 24.98 -2.78
C SER A 26 -6.09 23.70 -2.32
N ALA A 27 -5.28 22.77 -1.79
CA ALA A 27 -5.77 21.47 -1.30
C ALA A 27 -6.96 21.61 -0.33
N GLU A 28 -7.08 22.75 0.35
CA GLU A 28 -8.16 23.09 1.26
C GLU A 28 -9.54 23.15 0.57
N PHE A 29 -9.60 23.59 -0.69
CA PHE A 29 -10.86 23.76 -1.43
C PHE A 29 -11.25 22.54 -2.27
N VAL A 30 -10.37 21.55 -2.40
CA VAL A 30 -10.68 20.30 -3.09
C VAL A 30 -11.51 19.42 -2.16
N ASP A 31 -12.69 18.97 -2.60
CA ASP A 31 -13.52 18.05 -1.83
C ASP A 31 -12.76 16.75 -1.53
N ALA A 32 -12.79 16.29 -0.29
CA ALA A 32 -12.05 15.12 0.19
C ALA A 32 -12.35 13.83 -0.61
N LYS A 33 -13.54 13.73 -1.21
CA LYS A 33 -13.89 12.58 -2.06
C LYS A 33 -12.97 12.43 -3.28
N PHE A 34 -12.45 13.52 -3.85
CA PHE A 34 -11.54 13.45 -4.99
C PHE A 34 -10.14 13.00 -4.57
N GLN A 35 -9.76 13.25 -3.31
CA GLN A 35 -8.52 12.72 -2.74
C GLN A 35 -8.63 11.22 -2.43
N LEU A 36 -9.83 10.69 -2.23
CA LEU A 36 -10.06 9.28 -1.91
C LEU A 36 -9.55 8.36 -3.03
N THR A 37 -9.82 8.68 -4.29
CA THR A 37 -9.32 7.91 -5.44
C THR A 37 -7.79 7.82 -5.43
N ASP A 38 -7.13 8.96 -5.26
CA ASP A 38 -5.67 9.01 -5.19
C ASP A 38 -5.13 8.25 -3.97
N ALA A 39 -5.75 8.39 -2.81
CA ALA A 39 -5.36 7.66 -1.60
C ALA A 39 -5.47 6.14 -1.77
N ILE A 40 -6.57 5.63 -2.36
CA ILE A 40 -6.75 4.20 -2.65
C ILE A 40 -5.66 3.72 -3.61
N VAL A 41 -5.47 4.42 -4.71
CA VAL A 41 -4.49 4.04 -5.74
C VAL A 41 -3.07 4.08 -5.17
N SER A 42 -2.69 5.15 -4.48
CA SER A 42 -1.35 5.30 -3.90
C SER A 42 -1.07 4.22 -2.86
N SER A 43 -2.00 3.94 -1.93
CA SER A 43 -1.84 2.87 -0.94
C SER A 43 -1.66 1.50 -1.60
N VAL A 44 -2.52 1.13 -2.57
CA VAL A 44 -2.46 -0.18 -3.22
C VAL A 44 -1.21 -0.32 -4.10
N PHE A 45 -0.86 0.71 -4.90
CA PHE A 45 0.31 0.64 -5.77
C PHE A 45 1.63 0.65 -5.01
N THR A 46 1.72 1.36 -3.89
CA THR A 46 2.93 1.35 -3.06
C THR A 46 3.11 0.01 -2.35
N THR A 47 2.03 -0.59 -1.85
CA THR A 47 2.08 -1.79 -1.03
C THR A 47 1.96 -3.09 -1.84
N ASN A 48 0.80 -3.33 -2.47
CA ASN A 48 0.49 -4.62 -3.10
C ASN A 48 0.99 -4.72 -4.55
N GLY A 49 1.04 -3.61 -5.26
CA GLY A 49 1.46 -3.54 -6.66
C GLY A 49 2.84 -2.94 -6.87
N GLY A 50 3.55 -2.60 -5.81
CA GLY A 50 4.84 -1.90 -5.88
C GLY A 50 5.98 -2.68 -5.28
N SER A 51 7.08 -1.96 -5.06
CA SER A 51 8.36 -2.53 -4.66
C SER A 51 8.30 -3.25 -3.31
N PHE A 52 7.44 -2.84 -2.37
CA PHE A 52 7.26 -3.61 -1.13
C PHE A 52 6.86 -5.05 -1.43
N ALA A 53 5.85 -5.25 -2.27
CA ALA A 53 5.39 -6.60 -2.61
C ALA A 53 6.46 -7.39 -3.38
N TRP A 54 7.19 -6.75 -4.29
CA TRP A 54 8.25 -7.41 -5.07
C TRP A 54 9.41 -7.87 -4.18
N TYR A 55 9.92 -7.01 -3.30
CA TYR A 55 11.00 -7.37 -2.37
C TYR A 55 10.55 -8.41 -1.35
N VAL A 56 9.36 -8.24 -0.77
CA VAL A 56 8.83 -9.20 0.19
C VAL A 56 8.61 -10.56 -0.45
N SER A 57 8.16 -10.64 -1.71
CA SER A 57 7.98 -11.90 -2.42
C SER A 57 9.30 -12.66 -2.59
N SER A 58 10.41 -11.95 -2.81
CA SER A 58 11.75 -12.56 -2.86
C SER A 58 12.22 -12.95 -1.45
N TYR A 59 12.12 -12.07 -0.45
CA TYR A 59 12.52 -12.39 0.93
C TYR A 59 11.78 -13.59 1.52
N THR A 60 10.53 -13.79 1.14
CA THR A 60 9.68 -14.90 1.61
C THR A 60 9.68 -16.11 0.66
N GLU A 61 10.53 -16.09 -0.36
CA GLU A 61 10.68 -17.16 -1.34
C GLU A 61 9.39 -17.52 -2.09
N GLN A 62 8.45 -16.57 -2.17
CA GLN A 62 7.25 -16.71 -2.99
C GLN A 62 7.57 -16.54 -4.48
N LEU A 63 8.53 -15.68 -4.78
CA LEU A 63 9.11 -15.47 -6.10
C LEU A 63 10.63 -15.39 -5.96
N PHE A 64 11.34 -15.62 -7.06
CA PHE A 64 12.79 -15.54 -7.11
C PHE A 64 13.23 -14.21 -7.71
N GLY A 65 14.02 -13.44 -6.97
CA GLY A 65 14.56 -12.15 -7.42
C GLY A 65 15.83 -12.31 -8.25
N CYS A 66 15.88 -11.70 -9.44
CA CYS A 66 17.01 -11.87 -10.35
C CYS A 66 17.30 -10.62 -11.19
N GLY A 67 18.41 -10.65 -11.91
CA GLY A 67 18.78 -9.72 -12.98
C GLY A 67 19.27 -8.36 -12.51
N ASN A 68 18.49 -7.63 -11.72
CA ASN A 68 18.87 -6.29 -11.29
C ASN A 68 19.45 -6.26 -9.88
N ASN A 69 20.08 -5.14 -9.51
CA ASN A 69 20.78 -5.04 -8.24
C ASN A 69 19.88 -5.16 -7.02
N GLN A 70 18.67 -4.58 -7.07
CA GLN A 70 17.79 -4.50 -5.91
C GLN A 70 17.12 -5.85 -5.61
N LEU A 71 16.45 -6.46 -6.58
CA LEU A 71 15.78 -7.74 -6.37
C LEU A 71 16.77 -8.90 -6.20
N LYS A 72 17.87 -8.88 -6.95
CA LYS A 72 18.97 -9.82 -6.73
C LYS A 72 19.55 -9.69 -5.31
N ASN A 73 19.73 -8.47 -4.82
CA ASN A 73 20.24 -8.26 -3.46
C ASN A 73 19.24 -8.74 -2.40
N ALA A 74 17.95 -8.55 -2.63
CA ALA A 74 16.90 -9.10 -1.77
C ALA A 74 16.93 -10.63 -1.77
N GLU A 75 17.06 -11.27 -2.94
CA GLU A 75 17.18 -12.72 -3.10
C GLU A 75 18.40 -13.29 -2.35
N LEU A 76 19.52 -12.65 -2.53
CA LEU A 76 20.78 -13.07 -1.89
C LEU A 76 20.90 -12.61 -0.44
N ARG A 77 19.89 -11.91 0.09
CA ARG A 77 19.86 -11.35 1.45
C ARG A 77 21.14 -10.57 1.77
N ASN A 78 21.57 -9.75 0.83
CA ASN A 78 22.85 -9.04 0.90
C ASN A 78 22.80 -7.94 1.97
N ALA A 79 23.41 -8.21 3.13
CA ALA A 79 23.45 -7.30 4.28
C ALA A 79 24.31 -6.04 4.06
N ASN A 80 25.08 -5.99 2.98
CA ASN A 80 25.95 -4.84 2.65
C ASN A 80 25.23 -3.77 1.81
N GLU A 81 23.95 -3.89 1.63
CA GLU A 81 23.15 -2.86 1.00
C GLU A 81 23.20 -1.60 1.86
N THR A 82 23.87 -0.57 1.36
CA THR A 82 24.05 0.68 2.09
C THR A 82 22.77 1.52 2.04
N ALA A 83 22.62 2.47 2.96
CA ALA A 83 21.53 3.45 2.92
C ALA A 83 21.48 4.27 1.62
N ALA A 84 22.53 4.23 0.81
CA ALA A 84 22.57 4.82 -0.52
C ALA A 84 22.02 3.88 -1.61
N SER A 85 21.83 2.59 -1.32
CA SER A 85 21.11 1.70 -2.22
C SER A 85 19.63 2.02 -2.09
N ALA A 86 18.98 2.29 -3.20
CA ALA A 86 17.60 2.78 -3.20
C ALA A 86 16.56 1.66 -2.94
N THR A 87 16.90 0.58 -2.21
CA THR A 87 16.02 -0.58 -2.10
C THR A 87 14.68 -0.23 -1.50
N PHE A 88 14.62 0.57 -0.44
CA PHE A 88 13.35 0.92 0.21
C PHE A 88 13.10 2.43 0.32
N ASN A 89 13.92 3.27 -0.30
CA ASN A 89 13.76 4.73 -0.23
C ASN A 89 12.44 5.18 -0.87
N ASN A 90 12.12 4.66 -2.05
CA ASN A 90 10.91 5.04 -2.77
C ASN A 90 9.66 4.66 -2.01
N GLU A 91 9.66 3.49 -1.36
CA GLU A 91 8.55 2.97 -0.58
C GLU A 91 8.35 3.79 0.70
N TRP A 92 9.46 4.17 1.35
CA TRP A 92 9.43 5.08 2.49
C TRP A 92 8.82 6.43 2.11
N ASP A 93 9.39 7.08 1.12
CA ASP A 93 8.96 8.42 0.68
C ASP A 93 7.53 8.38 0.12
N GLY A 94 7.21 7.41 -0.73
CA GLY A 94 5.90 7.27 -1.34
C GLY A 94 4.79 6.99 -0.32
N THR A 95 5.06 6.16 0.69
CA THR A 95 4.05 5.86 1.72
C THR A 95 3.84 7.05 2.65
N TYR A 96 4.89 7.78 3.05
CA TYR A 96 4.71 9.01 3.82
C TYR A 96 3.99 10.09 3.04
N LEU A 97 4.20 10.19 1.72
CA LEU A 97 3.45 11.12 0.88
C LEU A 97 1.95 10.76 0.83
N SER A 98 1.63 9.47 0.65
CA SER A 98 0.26 8.94 0.72
C SER A 98 -0.39 9.24 2.08
N LEU A 99 0.30 8.92 3.18
CA LEU A 99 -0.16 9.17 4.54
C LEU A 99 -0.41 10.66 4.81
N ASN A 100 0.44 11.56 4.29
CA ASN A 100 0.21 13.01 4.41
C ASN A 100 -1.08 13.44 3.69
N ASN A 101 -1.33 12.92 2.49
CA ASN A 101 -2.55 13.20 1.75
C ASN A 101 -3.79 12.65 2.49
N ILE A 102 -3.71 11.44 3.01
CA ILE A 102 -4.77 10.82 3.82
C ILE A 102 -5.02 11.63 5.11
N GLN A 103 -3.96 12.10 5.79
CA GLN A 103 -4.10 12.94 6.98
C GLN A 103 -4.82 14.26 6.69
N GLN A 104 -4.58 14.86 5.52
CA GLN A 104 -5.33 16.04 5.09
C GLN A 104 -6.82 15.72 4.88
N MET A 105 -7.15 14.57 4.30
CA MET A 105 -8.56 14.13 4.16
C MET A 105 -9.22 13.96 5.53
N ILE A 106 -8.55 13.31 6.49
CA ILE A 106 -9.05 13.15 7.86
C ILE A 106 -9.33 14.53 8.47
N THR A 107 -8.37 15.44 8.42
CA THR A 107 -8.52 16.80 8.98
C THR A 107 -9.69 17.55 8.34
N LYS A 108 -9.86 17.48 7.04
CA LYS A 108 -11.00 18.11 6.34
C LYS A 108 -12.36 17.55 6.79
N CYS A 109 -12.44 16.23 7.00
CA CYS A 109 -13.68 15.58 7.40
C CYS A 109 -13.98 15.72 8.90
N GLU A 110 -12.97 15.91 9.75
CA GLU A 110 -13.15 16.15 11.19
C GLU A 110 -13.58 17.58 11.51
N SER A 111 -12.91 18.59 10.92
CA SER A 111 -13.10 20.00 11.28
C SER A 111 -13.01 21.00 10.13
N GLY A 112 -12.75 20.54 8.91
CA GLY A 112 -12.57 21.40 7.72
C GLY A 112 -13.81 21.48 6.84
N ALA A 113 -13.59 21.74 5.55
CA ALA A 113 -14.63 21.96 4.54
C ALA A 113 -15.56 20.75 4.32
N ASN A 114 -15.13 19.55 4.67
CA ASN A 114 -15.90 18.31 4.54
C ASN A 114 -16.41 17.78 5.90
N ALA A 115 -16.48 18.63 6.93
CA ALA A 115 -16.93 18.24 8.26
C ALA A 115 -18.32 17.58 8.19
N GLY A 116 -18.45 16.42 8.84
CA GLY A 116 -19.66 15.62 8.86
C GLY A 116 -19.78 14.55 7.76
N GLN A 117 -18.84 14.47 6.81
CA GLN A 117 -18.77 13.38 5.84
C GLN A 117 -18.16 12.13 6.50
N ALA A 118 -18.94 11.44 7.32
CA ALA A 118 -18.49 10.31 8.12
C ALA A 118 -18.07 9.10 7.27
N ASP A 119 -18.62 8.94 6.07
CA ASP A 119 -18.21 7.91 5.12
C ASP A 119 -16.78 8.13 4.63
N ILE A 120 -16.44 9.34 4.13
CA ILE A 120 -15.09 9.66 3.68
C ILE A 120 -14.11 9.59 4.84
N LEU A 121 -14.47 10.11 6.03
CA LEU A 121 -13.64 10.05 7.22
C LEU A 121 -13.27 8.62 7.60
N GLY A 122 -14.25 7.72 7.66
CA GLY A 122 -14.02 6.33 7.99
C GLY A 122 -13.13 5.63 6.96
N MET A 123 -13.34 5.88 5.67
CA MET A 123 -12.50 5.35 4.59
C MET A 123 -11.04 5.83 4.71
N ALA A 124 -10.83 7.13 4.94
CA ALA A 124 -9.50 7.70 5.12
C ALA A 124 -8.79 7.12 6.36
N GLN A 125 -9.49 6.92 7.47
CA GLN A 125 -8.94 6.31 8.68
C GLN A 125 -8.50 4.86 8.45
N ILE A 126 -9.23 4.09 7.63
CA ILE A 126 -8.84 2.71 7.27
C ILE A 126 -7.58 2.70 6.40
N LEU A 127 -7.50 3.58 5.40
CA LEU A 127 -6.32 3.70 4.54
C LEU A 127 -5.08 4.12 5.35
N ALA A 128 -5.23 5.09 6.27
CA ALA A 128 -4.16 5.48 7.19
C ALA A 128 -3.71 4.30 8.05
N ALA A 129 -4.64 3.55 8.64
CA ALA A 129 -4.33 2.39 9.46
C ALA A 129 -3.59 1.30 8.66
N TYR A 130 -3.99 1.09 7.41
CA TYR A 130 -3.35 0.14 6.51
C TYR A 130 -1.91 0.56 6.16
N ASP A 131 -1.70 1.79 5.72
CA ASP A 131 -0.37 2.30 5.35
C ASP A 131 0.58 2.34 6.57
N TRP A 132 0.10 2.78 7.76
CA TRP A 132 0.89 2.70 9.00
C TRP A 132 1.25 1.27 9.38
N GLY A 133 0.34 0.31 9.16
CA GLY A 133 0.58 -1.11 9.39
C GLY A 133 1.72 -1.65 8.54
N ILE A 134 1.68 -1.40 7.23
CA ILE A 134 2.75 -1.79 6.30
C ILE A 134 4.09 -1.13 6.70
N MET A 135 4.07 0.17 6.99
CA MET A 135 5.29 0.89 7.36
C MET A 135 5.94 0.33 8.63
N THR A 136 5.16 0.07 9.68
CA THR A 136 5.74 -0.47 10.91
C THR A 136 6.13 -1.94 10.80
N ASP A 137 5.42 -2.74 9.98
CA ASP A 137 5.79 -4.13 9.71
C ASP A 137 7.12 -4.23 8.93
N MET A 138 7.36 -3.29 8.01
CA MET A 138 8.58 -3.27 7.19
C MET A 138 9.78 -2.63 7.91
N PHE A 139 9.55 -1.55 8.67
CA PHE A 139 10.64 -0.74 9.24
C PHE A 139 10.73 -0.80 10.77
N GLY A 140 9.78 -1.40 11.46
CA GLY A 140 9.71 -1.43 12.92
C GLY A 140 9.34 -0.07 13.52
N ASN A 141 10.23 0.53 14.27
CA ASN A 141 10.03 1.84 14.89
C ASN A 141 10.15 2.95 13.84
N ILE A 142 9.13 3.80 13.70
CA ILE A 142 9.07 4.88 12.71
C ILE A 142 8.44 6.15 13.30
N PRO A 143 8.64 7.34 12.71
CA PRO A 143 7.83 8.52 13.03
C PRO A 143 6.36 8.30 12.65
N CYS A 144 5.43 8.57 13.57
CA CYS A 144 4.00 8.39 13.34
C CYS A 144 3.18 9.61 13.75
N SER A 145 2.96 9.85 15.03
CA SER A 145 2.04 10.91 15.52
C SER A 145 2.49 12.34 15.21
N GLU A 146 3.79 12.55 15.09
CA GLU A 146 4.42 13.83 14.76
C GLU A 146 4.87 13.93 13.29
N ALA A 147 4.68 12.90 12.46
CA ALA A 147 5.26 12.78 11.13
C ALA A 147 4.98 13.97 10.21
N PHE A 148 3.80 14.60 10.34
CA PHE A 148 3.38 15.73 9.49
C PHE A 148 3.24 17.06 10.27
N LYS A 149 3.73 17.12 11.50
CA LYS A 149 3.56 18.26 12.42
C LYS A 149 4.87 18.88 12.85
N ALA A 150 5.96 18.13 12.83
CA ALA A 150 7.27 18.54 13.29
C ALA A 150 8.31 18.45 12.18
N SER A 151 9.27 19.37 12.18
CA SER A 151 10.42 19.34 11.24
C SER A 151 11.41 18.21 11.55
N ALA A 152 11.40 17.69 12.77
CA ALA A 152 12.18 16.54 13.23
C ALA A 152 11.28 15.64 14.11
N PRO A 153 10.40 14.84 13.50
CA PRO A 153 9.48 14.01 14.24
C PRO A 153 10.23 12.91 15.01
N LYS A 154 9.72 12.55 16.18
CA LYS A 154 10.29 11.46 16.97
C LYS A 154 9.97 10.12 16.36
N VAL A 155 10.92 9.20 16.44
CA VAL A 155 10.71 7.78 16.14
C VAL A 155 9.94 7.16 17.31
N GLU A 156 8.81 6.56 17.00
CA GLU A 156 7.91 5.89 17.94
C GLU A 156 8.09 4.37 17.88
N SER A 157 7.79 3.69 18.98
CA SER A 157 7.88 2.24 19.03
C SER A 157 6.80 1.58 18.15
N GLN A 158 7.11 0.42 17.59
CA GLN A 158 6.14 -0.38 16.84
C GLN A 158 4.86 -0.64 17.66
N GLU A 159 4.98 -0.88 18.95
CA GLU A 159 3.84 -1.10 19.85
C GLU A 159 2.91 0.13 19.90
N SER A 160 3.47 1.33 20.05
CA SER A 160 2.71 2.59 20.02
C SER A 160 2.02 2.82 18.67
N ILE A 161 2.68 2.44 17.58
CA ILE A 161 2.10 2.56 16.24
C ILE A 161 0.92 1.59 16.06
N TYR A 162 1.02 0.36 16.56
CA TYR A 162 -0.10 -0.59 16.57
C TYR A 162 -1.28 -0.11 17.42
N GLU A 163 -1.03 0.62 18.51
CA GLU A 163 -2.10 1.28 19.28
C GLU A 163 -2.80 2.36 18.43
N ASN A 164 -2.02 3.20 17.73
CA ASN A 164 -2.58 4.19 16.82
C ASN A 164 -3.40 3.56 15.68
N ILE A 165 -2.92 2.47 15.09
CA ILE A 165 -3.65 1.69 14.08
C ILE A 165 -5.00 1.21 14.61
N ASN A 166 -5.02 0.62 15.80
CA ASN A 166 -6.26 0.17 16.42
C ASN A 166 -7.24 1.34 16.67
N ASN A 167 -6.73 2.47 17.16
CA ASN A 167 -7.57 3.66 17.40
C ASN A 167 -8.17 4.21 16.09
N LEU A 168 -7.42 4.21 14.99
CA LEU A 168 -7.91 4.61 13.67
C LEU A 168 -9.00 3.67 13.17
N LEU A 169 -8.83 2.36 13.33
CA LEU A 169 -9.81 1.36 12.90
C LEU A 169 -11.09 1.42 13.75
N ASP A 170 -10.97 1.62 15.07
CA ASP A 170 -12.11 1.81 15.96
C ASP A 170 -12.90 3.07 15.61
N ALA A 171 -12.21 4.18 15.36
CA ALA A 171 -12.84 5.42 14.91
C ALA A 171 -13.53 5.25 13.54
N ALA A 172 -12.90 4.54 12.61
CA ALA A 172 -13.46 4.23 11.30
C ALA A 172 -14.76 3.42 11.40
N ILE A 173 -14.78 2.37 12.23
CA ILE A 173 -15.97 1.54 12.46
C ILE A 173 -17.13 2.42 12.97
N VAL A 174 -16.87 3.31 13.93
CA VAL A 174 -17.88 4.23 14.47
C VAL A 174 -18.36 5.19 13.39
N ASN A 175 -17.48 5.80 12.62
CA ASN A 175 -17.83 6.77 11.58
C ASN A 175 -18.60 6.11 10.44
N LEU A 176 -18.18 4.93 10.01
CA LEU A 176 -18.90 4.17 8.98
C LEU A 176 -20.28 3.69 9.48
N GLY A 177 -20.41 3.36 10.77
CA GLY A 177 -21.70 3.12 11.40
C GLY A 177 -22.65 4.32 11.26
N LYS A 178 -22.18 5.54 11.59
CA LYS A 178 -22.95 6.77 11.38
C LYS A 178 -23.29 7.00 9.90
N ALA A 179 -22.36 6.70 9.00
CA ALA A 179 -22.58 6.84 7.57
C ALA A 179 -23.65 5.88 7.05
N ILE A 180 -23.67 4.64 7.54
CA ILE A 180 -24.71 3.64 7.21
C ILE A 180 -26.07 4.10 7.70
N ASP A 181 -26.16 4.51 8.96
CA ASP A 181 -27.42 5.01 9.56
C ASP A 181 -27.92 6.27 8.84
N GLY A 182 -27.02 7.18 8.49
CA GLY A 182 -27.28 8.40 7.73
C GLY A 182 -27.48 8.19 6.24
N LYS A 183 -27.31 6.97 5.71
CA LYS A 183 -27.36 6.63 4.28
C LYS A 183 -26.45 7.52 3.42
N MET A 184 -25.27 7.86 3.94
CA MET A 184 -24.30 8.70 3.25
C MET A 184 -23.72 8.00 2.01
N LYS A 185 -23.46 8.78 0.96
CA LYS A 185 -22.92 8.31 -0.33
C LYS A 185 -22.00 9.37 -0.95
N ASN A 186 -21.23 10.09 -0.12
CA ASN A 186 -20.38 11.18 -0.62
C ASN A 186 -19.23 10.65 -1.51
N ALA A 187 -18.69 9.48 -1.21
CA ALA A 187 -17.63 8.87 -1.99
C ALA A 187 -18.06 8.51 -3.42
N GLY A 188 -19.23 7.86 -3.57
CA GLY A 188 -19.74 7.44 -4.87
C GLY A 188 -18.70 6.67 -5.70
N SER A 189 -18.60 7.03 -6.98
CA SER A 189 -17.65 6.43 -7.94
C SER A 189 -16.19 6.80 -7.69
N GLN A 190 -15.87 7.69 -6.75
CA GLN A 190 -14.50 7.97 -6.35
C GLN A 190 -13.92 6.85 -5.48
N ASP A 191 -14.76 6.02 -4.88
CA ASP A 191 -14.37 4.81 -4.19
C ASP A 191 -14.21 3.66 -5.19
N LEU A 192 -12.97 3.35 -5.52
CA LEU A 192 -12.61 2.32 -6.48
C LEU A 192 -12.68 0.89 -5.91
N LEU A 193 -12.84 0.73 -4.58
CA LEU A 193 -12.88 -0.58 -3.93
C LEU A 193 -14.31 -1.11 -3.79
N PHE A 194 -15.23 -0.27 -3.32
CA PHE A 194 -16.58 -0.72 -2.96
C PHE A 194 -17.69 0.20 -3.47
N ASN A 195 -17.35 1.16 -4.34
CA ASN A 195 -18.33 2.11 -4.92
C ASN A 195 -19.21 2.81 -3.86
N GLY A 196 -18.60 3.26 -2.77
CA GLY A 196 -19.26 3.97 -1.67
C GLY A 196 -20.04 3.07 -0.71
N ASN A 197 -19.86 1.75 -0.73
CA ASN A 197 -20.50 0.83 0.20
C ASN A 197 -19.82 0.88 1.58
N CYS A 198 -20.38 1.69 2.49
CA CYS A 198 -19.87 1.89 3.84
C CYS A 198 -19.85 0.59 4.68
N SER A 199 -20.76 -0.36 4.43
CA SER A 199 -20.77 -1.64 5.15
C SER A 199 -19.55 -2.49 4.79
N LYS A 200 -19.21 -2.60 3.51
CA LYS A 200 -17.98 -3.30 3.07
C LYS A 200 -16.72 -2.63 3.59
N TRP A 201 -16.67 -1.29 3.63
CA TRP A 201 -15.56 -0.57 4.25
C TRP A 201 -15.45 -0.85 5.75
N ARG A 202 -16.59 -0.89 6.49
CA ARG A 202 -16.57 -1.25 7.91
C ARG A 202 -16.11 -2.70 8.10
N GLY A 203 -16.52 -3.60 7.24
CA GLY A 203 -16.04 -4.99 7.21
C GLY A 203 -14.53 -5.07 6.93
N LEU A 204 -13.98 -4.23 6.05
CA LEU A 204 -12.52 -4.11 5.85
C LEU A 204 -11.80 -3.65 7.13
N ALA A 205 -12.37 -2.69 7.88
CA ALA A 205 -11.79 -2.26 9.15
C ALA A 205 -11.73 -3.42 10.15
N HIS A 206 -12.79 -4.19 10.28
CA HIS A 206 -12.81 -5.40 11.13
C HIS A 206 -11.80 -6.45 10.66
N ALA A 207 -11.69 -6.70 9.36
CA ALA A 207 -10.71 -7.62 8.79
C ALA A 207 -9.25 -7.19 9.08
N LEU A 208 -8.96 -5.89 8.96
CA LEU A 208 -7.64 -5.33 9.31
C LEU A 208 -7.37 -5.44 10.82
N LYS A 209 -8.35 -5.21 11.68
CA LYS A 209 -8.20 -5.44 13.12
C LYS A 209 -7.85 -6.89 13.42
N ALA A 210 -8.55 -7.85 12.81
CA ALA A 210 -8.24 -9.27 12.96
C ALA A 210 -6.79 -9.58 12.53
N ARG A 211 -6.34 -9.05 11.39
CA ARG A 211 -4.96 -9.18 10.91
C ARG A 211 -3.94 -8.66 11.92
N TYR A 212 -4.11 -7.40 12.35
CA TYR A 212 -3.15 -6.77 13.27
C TYR A 212 -3.16 -7.39 14.68
N LEU A 213 -4.27 -7.96 15.13
CA LEU A 213 -4.30 -8.79 16.32
C LEU A 213 -3.44 -10.05 16.14
N LEU A 214 -3.54 -10.74 14.99
CA LEU A 214 -2.72 -11.92 14.69
C LEU A 214 -1.22 -11.61 14.64
N HIS A 215 -0.81 -10.42 14.17
CA HIS A 215 0.59 -10.01 14.18
C HIS A 215 1.18 -10.00 15.61
N LYS A 216 0.34 -9.81 16.64
CA LYS A 216 0.76 -9.83 18.04
C LYS A 216 0.88 -11.24 18.64
N ALA A 217 0.47 -12.30 17.93
CA ALA A 217 0.37 -13.65 18.48
C ALA A 217 1.69 -14.21 19.04
N GLY A 218 2.83 -13.77 18.52
CA GLY A 218 4.16 -14.11 19.02
C GLY A 218 4.61 -13.32 20.26
N ARG A 219 3.84 -12.32 20.70
CA ARG A 219 4.20 -11.36 21.75
C ARG A 219 3.26 -11.37 22.96
N VAL A 220 2.19 -12.12 22.92
CA VAL A 220 1.20 -12.21 24.01
C VAL A 220 1.22 -13.60 24.65
N ASP A 221 1.04 -13.64 25.96
CA ASP A 221 1.00 -14.88 26.72
C ASP A 221 -0.36 -15.57 26.56
N ASP A 222 -1.47 -14.83 26.68
CA ASP A 222 -2.83 -15.35 26.52
C ASP A 222 -3.28 -15.34 25.05
N LYS A 223 -2.89 -16.38 24.35
CA LYS A 223 -3.27 -16.57 22.94
C LYS A 223 -4.76 -16.90 22.77
N ASN A 224 -5.41 -17.52 23.77
CA ASN A 224 -6.81 -17.86 23.68
C ASN A 224 -7.69 -16.61 23.67
N THR A 225 -7.43 -15.66 24.53
CA THR A 225 -8.11 -14.36 24.49
C THR A 225 -7.84 -13.64 23.18
N LEU A 226 -6.59 -13.62 22.69
CA LEU A 226 -6.25 -13.02 21.40
C LEU A 226 -7.04 -13.66 20.25
N TYR A 227 -7.05 -14.99 20.14
CA TYR A 227 -7.76 -15.68 19.07
C TYR A 227 -9.28 -15.50 19.14
N THR A 228 -9.84 -15.40 20.35
CA THR A 228 -11.26 -15.05 20.54
C THR A 228 -11.57 -13.66 19.99
N GLN A 229 -10.70 -12.68 20.21
CA GLN A 229 -10.83 -11.33 19.63
C GLN A 229 -10.72 -11.38 18.10
N VAL A 230 -9.75 -12.12 17.56
CA VAL A 230 -9.58 -12.29 16.09
C VAL A 230 -10.85 -12.86 15.47
N LEU A 231 -11.41 -13.92 16.06
CA LEU A 231 -12.66 -14.53 15.56
C LEU A 231 -13.83 -13.54 15.61
N SER A 232 -13.97 -12.78 16.71
CA SER A 232 -15.02 -11.76 16.84
C SER A 232 -14.93 -10.69 15.75
N GLU A 233 -13.72 -10.19 15.45
CA GLU A 233 -13.50 -9.22 14.39
C GLU A 233 -13.77 -9.84 13.01
N THR A 234 -13.37 -11.09 12.79
CA THR A 234 -13.64 -11.80 11.54
C THR A 234 -15.15 -12.01 11.32
N ASP A 235 -15.90 -12.41 12.35
CA ASP A 235 -17.35 -12.56 12.29
C ASP A 235 -18.05 -11.24 11.99
N ALA A 236 -17.57 -10.14 12.57
CA ALA A 236 -18.07 -8.79 12.30
C ALA A 236 -17.81 -8.38 10.84
N ALA A 237 -16.64 -8.68 10.29
CA ALA A 237 -16.33 -8.41 8.88
C ALA A 237 -17.27 -9.18 7.94
N ILE A 238 -17.53 -10.47 8.23
CA ILE A 238 -18.47 -11.30 7.46
C ILE A 238 -19.90 -10.75 7.57
N ALA A 239 -20.33 -10.34 8.76
CA ALA A 239 -21.66 -9.76 8.97
C ALA A 239 -21.87 -8.45 8.20
N ASP A 240 -20.83 -7.68 7.98
CA ASP A 240 -20.87 -6.47 7.13
C ASP A 240 -20.82 -6.77 5.63
N GLY A 241 -20.75 -8.03 5.24
CA GLY A 241 -20.69 -8.46 3.83
C GLY A 241 -19.35 -8.23 3.17
N PHE A 242 -18.26 -8.18 3.97
CA PHE A 242 -16.91 -8.08 3.43
C PHE A 242 -16.49 -9.42 2.83
N ASP A 243 -16.14 -9.40 1.56
CA ASP A 243 -15.74 -10.57 0.76
C ASP A 243 -14.35 -10.40 0.12
N GLY A 244 -13.63 -9.34 0.53
CA GLY A 244 -12.32 -8.96 0.03
C GLY A 244 -12.32 -7.55 -0.53
N ALA A 245 -11.15 -6.89 -0.54
CA ALA A 245 -10.92 -5.61 -1.18
C ALA A 245 -10.16 -5.86 -2.49
N LEU A 246 -10.78 -5.54 -3.61
CA LEU A 246 -10.21 -5.72 -4.94
C LEU A 246 -10.15 -4.39 -5.66
N LEU A 247 -8.94 -3.99 -6.07
CA LEU A 247 -8.76 -2.88 -7.01
C LEU A 247 -8.73 -3.45 -8.43
N ASP A 248 -9.88 -3.40 -9.09
CA ASP A 248 -10.10 -3.92 -10.44
C ASP A 248 -10.33 -2.75 -11.41
N VAL A 249 -9.26 -1.99 -11.67
CA VAL A 249 -9.31 -0.81 -12.55
C VAL A 249 -8.46 -1.03 -13.82
N PHE A 250 -7.86 -2.20 -13.96
CA PHE A 250 -6.98 -2.52 -15.05
C PHE A 250 -7.80 -3.00 -16.25
N THR A 251 -7.60 -2.35 -17.42
CA THR A 251 -8.40 -2.61 -18.63
C THR A 251 -7.61 -3.23 -19.76
N GLY A 252 -6.34 -3.55 -19.53
CA GLY A 252 -5.49 -4.20 -20.52
C GLY A 252 -4.10 -3.60 -20.66
N TYR A 253 -3.44 -3.93 -21.77
CA TYR A 253 -2.06 -3.56 -22.04
C TYR A 253 -1.98 -2.20 -22.73
N GLY A 254 -1.31 -1.27 -22.13
CA GLY A 254 -0.97 0.04 -22.70
C GLY A 254 -1.20 1.21 -21.75
N ALA A 255 -0.40 2.25 -21.87
CA ALA A 255 -0.54 3.60 -21.28
C ALA A 255 -1.18 3.68 -19.88
N GLY A 256 -0.66 2.93 -18.91
CA GLY A 256 -1.07 3.07 -17.50
C GLY A 256 -2.32 2.28 -17.11
N GLN A 257 -2.82 1.39 -17.98
CA GLN A 257 -3.99 0.56 -17.68
C GLN A 257 -3.64 -0.90 -17.38
N THR A 258 -2.35 -1.21 -17.31
CA THR A 258 -1.84 -2.55 -17.04
C THR A 258 -1.68 -2.76 -15.54
N ASN A 259 -1.99 -3.95 -15.05
CA ASN A 259 -1.67 -4.35 -13.69
C ASN A 259 -0.18 -4.14 -13.41
N SER A 260 0.14 -3.56 -12.26
CA SER A 260 1.51 -3.15 -11.91
C SER A 260 2.52 -4.30 -11.89
N TRP A 261 2.11 -5.51 -11.53
CA TRP A 261 2.96 -6.69 -11.59
C TRP A 261 3.31 -7.06 -13.03
N SER A 262 2.32 -7.10 -13.93
CA SER A 262 2.52 -7.36 -15.34
C SER A 262 3.35 -6.27 -16.01
N ALA A 263 3.08 -5.00 -15.69
CA ALA A 263 3.85 -3.86 -16.19
C ALA A 263 5.31 -3.88 -15.72
N TYR A 264 5.53 -4.24 -14.46
CA TYR A 264 6.88 -4.41 -13.91
C TYR A 264 7.63 -5.55 -14.62
N TRP A 265 7.01 -6.72 -14.76
CA TRP A 265 7.58 -7.83 -15.49
C TRP A 265 7.93 -7.44 -16.93
N ALA A 266 6.99 -6.89 -17.68
CA ALA A 266 7.20 -6.50 -19.09
C ALA A 266 8.32 -5.45 -19.29
N SER A 267 8.62 -4.65 -18.26
CA SER A 267 9.63 -3.59 -18.33
C SER A 267 10.99 -3.97 -17.75
N ARG A 268 11.05 -4.95 -16.85
CA ARG A 268 12.24 -5.24 -16.04
C ARG A 268 12.69 -6.69 -16.04
N GLU A 269 11.77 -7.64 -16.12
CA GLU A 269 12.06 -9.08 -16.14
C GLU A 269 12.93 -9.56 -14.96
N TYR A 270 12.72 -9.00 -13.75
CA TYR A 270 13.59 -9.27 -12.60
C TYR A 270 13.01 -10.26 -11.59
N ILE A 271 11.94 -10.94 -11.96
CA ILE A 271 11.22 -11.89 -11.10
C ILE A 271 11.03 -13.20 -11.85
N ALA A 272 11.30 -14.31 -11.18
CA ALA A 272 11.09 -15.66 -11.67
C ALA A 272 10.30 -16.51 -10.67
N SER A 273 9.94 -17.73 -11.07
CA SER A 273 9.35 -18.73 -10.19
C SER A 273 10.37 -19.22 -9.17
N SER A 274 9.94 -19.41 -7.91
CA SER A 274 10.78 -19.89 -6.83
C SER A 274 10.54 -21.37 -6.57
N LYS A 275 11.64 -22.10 -6.37
CA LYS A 275 11.60 -23.55 -6.07
C LYS A 275 10.84 -23.85 -4.76
N THR A 276 10.87 -22.98 -3.79
CA THR A 276 10.13 -23.17 -2.53
C THR A 276 8.62 -23.29 -2.78
N VAL A 277 8.05 -22.45 -3.63
CA VAL A 277 6.61 -22.53 -3.94
C VAL A 277 6.33 -23.71 -4.88
N GLU A 278 7.15 -23.92 -5.88
CA GLU A 278 7.02 -25.05 -6.82
C GLU A 278 6.97 -26.39 -6.08
N ASP A 279 7.94 -26.63 -5.19
CA ASP A 279 7.99 -27.86 -4.40
C ASP A 279 6.74 -28.03 -3.52
N LEU A 280 6.21 -26.96 -2.92
CA LEU A 280 4.98 -27.00 -2.14
C LEU A 280 3.74 -27.29 -2.98
N LEU A 281 3.66 -26.74 -4.19
CA LEU A 281 2.54 -26.99 -5.10
C LEU A 281 2.54 -28.43 -5.58
N ILE A 282 3.72 -28.98 -5.92
CA ILE A 282 3.89 -30.38 -6.32
C ILE A 282 3.56 -31.33 -5.15
N GLU A 283 4.14 -31.08 -3.97
CA GLU A 283 3.92 -31.91 -2.77
C GLU A 283 2.43 -32.02 -2.41
N ARG A 284 1.70 -30.90 -2.55
CA ARG A 284 0.27 -30.80 -2.21
C ARG A 284 -0.67 -31.20 -3.35
N ASN A 285 -0.13 -31.53 -4.52
CA ASN A 285 -0.93 -31.78 -5.72
C ASN A 285 -1.87 -30.60 -6.03
N ASP A 286 -1.35 -29.37 -5.88
CA ASP A 286 -2.13 -28.14 -5.99
C ASP A 286 -2.42 -27.83 -7.46
N PRO A 287 -3.70 -27.60 -7.84
CA PRO A 287 -4.07 -27.33 -9.23
C PRO A 287 -3.54 -26.00 -9.78
N ARG A 288 -2.95 -25.15 -8.95
CA ARG A 288 -2.34 -23.87 -9.35
C ARG A 288 -0.91 -24.04 -9.87
N GLU A 289 -0.30 -25.21 -9.74
CA GLU A 289 1.07 -25.45 -10.22
C GLU A 289 1.28 -25.01 -11.67
N PRO A 290 0.40 -25.34 -12.66
CA PRO A 290 0.57 -24.90 -14.04
C PRO A 290 0.47 -23.38 -14.26
N LEU A 291 -0.13 -22.64 -13.31
CA LEU A 291 -0.17 -21.17 -13.34
C LEU A 291 1.11 -20.56 -12.79
N TYR A 292 1.79 -21.27 -11.92
CA TYR A 292 3.03 -20.85 -11.31
C TYR A 292 4.25 -21.21 -12.18
N ASN A 293 4.19 -22.33 -12.87
CA ASN A 293 5.24 -22.83 -13.76
C ASN A 293 4.80 -22.67 -15.21
N ASN A 294 5.28 -21.62 -15.89
CA ASN A 294 4.96 -21.38 -17.30
C ASN A 294 5.97 -22.01 -18.25
N ASN A 295 5.66 -23.20 -18.76
CA ASN A 295 6.50 -23.92 -19.70
C ASN A 295 6.53 -23.30 -21.12
N GLU A 296 5.78 -22.24 -21.39
CA GLU A 296 5.75 -21.62 -22.74
C GLU A 296 7.04 -20.90 -23.10
N PHE A 297 7.82 -20.46 -22.11
CA PHE A 297 9.13 -19.84 -22.32
C PHE A 297 10.25 -20.85 -22.63
N GLY A 298 9.95 -22.13 -22.71
CA GLY A 298 10.91 -23.17 -23.12
C GLY A 298 12.00 -23.49 -22.12
N THR A 299 11.95 -22.93 -20.92
CA THR A 299 12.84 -23.27 -19.83
C THR A 299 12.08 -23.84 -18.65
N ASN A 300 12.60 -24.93 -18.09
CA ASN A 300 12.08 -25.59 -16.89
C ASN A 300 12.93 -25.29 -15.64
N THR A 301 13.87 -24.38 -15.75
CA THR A 301 14.72 -24.02 -14.61
C THR A 301 13.96 -23.12 -13.66
N ILE A 302 13.75 -23.61 -12.44
CA ILE A 302 13.10 -22.86 -11.38
C ILE A 302 14.18 -22.21 -10.50
N GLY A 303 13.97 -20.97 -10.07
CA GLY A 303 14.93 -20.25 -9.23
C GLY A 303 15.11 -20.90 -7.86
N GLU A 304 16.32 -21.30 -7.52
CA GLU A 304 16.67 -21.85 -6.20
C GLU A 304 17.01 -20.71 -5.24
N PRO A 305 16.23 -20.52 -4.16
CA PRO A 305 16.46 -19.42 -3.22
C PRO A 305 17.90 -19.30 -2.77
N GLY A 306 18.46 -18.08 -2.90
CA GLY A 306 19.84 -17.78 -2.56
C GLY A 306 20.89 -18.25 -3.56
N ASN A 307 20.51 -18.79 -4.71
CA ASN A 307 21.45 -19.20 -5.75
C ASN A 307 22.02 -17.98 -6.48
N GLU A 308 23.29 -17.68 -6.24
CA GLU A 308 23.96 -16.50 -6.76
C GLU A 308 24.12 -16.52 -8.30
N GLU A 309 24.36 -17.68 -8.90
CA GLU A 309 24.52 -17.83 -10.35
C GLU A 309 23.17 -17.57 -11.06
N GLN A 310 22.10 -18.19 -10.60
CA GLN A 310 20.76 -17.99 -11.14
C GLN A 310 20.26 -16.56 -10.95
N ALA A 311 20.62 -15.90 -9.85
CA ALA A 311 20.20 -14.52 -9.58
C ALA A 311 20.85 -13.48 -10.51
N GLN A 312 21.83 -13.85 -11.35
CA GLN A 312 22.48 -12.91 -12.29
C GLN A 312 21.61 -12.59 -13.51
N SER A 313 20.80 -13.55 -13.98
CA SER A 313 20.05 -13.41 -15.24
C SER A 313 18.72 -14.15 -15.15
N ILE A 314 17.72 -13.67 -15.89
CA ILE A 314 16.42 -14.33 -16.07
C ILE A 314 16.41 -15.30 -17.25
N GLU A 315 17.38 -15.25 -18.14
CA GLU A 315 17.33 -15.91 -19.47
C GLU A 315 17.04 -17.42 -19.43
N GLU A 316 17.43 -18.08 -18.33
CA GLU A 316 17.24 -19.52 -18.15
C GLU A 316 16.17 -19.88 -17.09
N LEU A 317 15.47 -18.87 -16.54
CA LEU A 317 14.54 -19.08 -15.45
C LEU A 317 13.10 -19.14 -15.92
N ASN A 318 12.33 -20.00 -15.28
CA ASN A 318 10.89 -20.06 -15.45
C ASN A 318 10.21 -18.85 -14.80
N VAL A 319 9.11 -18.40 -15.40
CA VAL A 319 8.35 -17.24 -14.94
C VAL A 319 6.91 -17.66 -14.68
N PRO A 320 6.28 -17.21 -13.59
CA PRO A 320 4.87 -17.48 -13.36
C PRO A 320 4.00 -17.05 -14.53
N ALA A 321 3.10 -17.93 -14.99
CA ALA A 321 2.23 -17.67 -16.14
C ALA A 321 1.37 -16.41 -15.97
N TRP A 322 0.95 -16.10 -14.73
CA TRP A 322 0.14 -14.92 -14.43
C TRP A 322 0.90 -13.58 -14.53
N LEU A 323 2.24 -13.60 -14.61
CA LEU A 323 3.03 -12.40 -14.92
C LEU A 323 3.08 -12.12 -16.41
N ASP A 324 2.88 -13.15 -17.26
CA ASP A 324 2.93 -13.00 -18.69
C ASP A 324 1.63 -12.38 -19.23
N TYR A 325 1.77 -11.27 -19.94
CA TYR A 325 0.67 -10.60 -20.61
C TYR A 325 -0.10 -11.50 -21.60
N GLY A 326 0.61 -12.44 -22.26
CA GLY A 326 0.02 -13.38 -23.17
C GLY A 326 -0.98 -14.35 -22.54
N PHE A 327 -0.90 -14.55 -21.23
CA PHE A 327 -1.77 -15.45 -20.49
C PHE A 327 -3.20 -14.92 -20.38
N GLU A 328 -3.40 -13.63 -20.09
CA GLU A 328 -4.73 -13.01 -19.98
C GLU A 328 -5.49 -13.04 -21.31
N ASN A 329 -4.78 -12.90 -22.44
CA ASN A 329 -5.39 -12.91 -23.77
C ASN A 329 -5.80 -14.31 -24.28
N LYS A 330 -5.34 -15.38 -23.63
CA LYS A 330 -5.69 -16.76 -24.01
C LYS A 330 -6.91 -17.30 -23.25
N GLN A 331 -7.33 -16.62 -22.20
CA GLN A 331 -8.48 -17.02 -21.37
C GLN A 331 -9.71 -16.11 -21.52
N GLY A 332 -9.58 -15.03 -22.33
CA GLY A 332 -10.63 -14.02 -22.58
C GLY A 332 -11.67 -14.40 -23.61
#